data_f69dc9955f4e32b073e65336e5ec95c3
#
_entry.id   f69dc9955f4e32b073e65336e5ec95c3
#
_cell.length_a   1.000
_cell.length_b   1.000
_cell.length_c   1.000
_cell.angle_alpha   90.00
_cell.angle_beta   90.00
_cell.angle_gamma   90.00
#
_symmetry.space_group_name_H-M   'P 1'
#
loop_
_entity.id
_entity.type
_entity.pdbx_description
1 polymer ?
#
loop_
_entity_poly.entity_id
_entity_poly.type
_entity_poly.pdbx_seq_one_letter_code
_entity_poly.pdbx_strand_id
1 'polypeptide(L)'
;LTNNGGYTIELGEKLYTKLKLSSGAMDDFGRPIHIWTNDTKKIGEYAEDEDAKYTDSVKLGTIYADLGLSNSGIPAGNVTYYVDGEKTTFTKDIVKGSLDDVGGNGALTQVWYDSAKNTATITMINTYFAQIAAAYKASTTKDAYVLLASTGNTGLGSTYETDDAYAVDDYVLYTYSKMTGATGVKSMKLAEKVTGTLTGYVEGKSVVAGGTTYKINAVAASKATIGSSLTNAMNTTVDVYLGFYGDAVYVDA
;
A
#
# COMPACT_ATOMS: atom_id res chain seq x y z
N LEU A 1 -29.25 -3.66 -8.28
CA LEU A 1 -29.55 -2.33 -7.72
C LEU A 1 -29.87 -1.39 -8.88
N THR A 2 -31.11 -1.00 -9.06
CA THR A 2 -31.53 -0.10 -10.14
C THR A 2 -31.49 1.34 -9.67
N ASN A 3 -30.93 2.20 -10.48
CA ASN A 3 -30.54 3.57 -10.19
C ASN A 3 -31.72 4.58 -10.24
N ASN A 4 -32.77 4.39 -9.46
CA ASN A 4 -33.89 5.30 -9.38
C ASN A 4 -34.11 5.87 -7.96
N GLY A 5 -33.09 6.50 -7.41
CA GLY A 5 -33.27 7.54 -6.41
C GLY A 5 -33.51 7.13 -4.96
N GLY A 6 -33.48 5.88 -4.60
CA GLY A 6 -33.57 5.50 -3.20
C GLY A 6 -33.48 3.98 -3.01
N TYR A 7 -32.53 3.53 -2.21
CA TYR A 7 -32.40 2.13 -1.85
C TYR A 7 -32.86 1.94 -0.40
N THR A 8 -33.48 0.82 -0.15
CA THR A 8 -33.70 0.33 1.22
C THR A 8 -32.77 -0.84 1.43
N ILE A 9 -31.90 -0.75 2.41
CA ILE A 9 -30.99 -1.82 2.81
C ILE A 9 -31.27 -2.14 4.27
N GLU A 10 -31.45 -3.42 4.55
CA GLU A 10 -31.50 -3.94 5.91
C GLU A 10 -30.08 -4.33 6.33
N LEU A 11 -29.58 -3.73 7.39
CA LEU A 11 -28.31 -4.06 8.02
C LEU A 11 -28.62 -4.55 9.43
N GLY A 12 -28.67 -5.88 9.59
CA GLY A 12 -29.16 -6.48 10.82
C GLY A 12 -30.62 -6.11 11.07
N GLU A 13 -30.91 -5.57 12.27
CA GLU A 13 -32.27 -5.14 12.66
C GLU A 13 -32.62 -3.69 12.23
N LYS A 14 -31.70 -3.00 11.57
CA LYS A 14 -31.93 -1.60 11.13
C LYS A 14 -32.33 -1.52 9.66
N LEU A 15 -33.50 -0.95 9.44
CA LEU A 15 -33.98 -0.60 8.11
C LEU A 15 -33.54 0.83 7.76
N TYR A 16 -32.76 1.00 6.69
CA TYR A 16 -32.36 2.31 6.19
C TYR A 16 -33.21 2.68 4.99
N THR A 17 -33.91 3.80 5.10
CA THR A 17 -34.65 4.44 4.00
C THR A 17 -33.92 5.70 3.58
N LYS A 18 -34.06 6.12 2.32
CA LYS A 18 -33.37 7.30 1.77
C LYS A 18 -31.85 7.16 1.68
N LEU A 19 -31.38 5.98 1.34
CA LEU A 19 -29.98 5.78 1.06
C LEU A 19 -29.58 6.51 -0.22
N LYS A 20 -28.49 7.25 -0.14
CA LYS A 20 -27.87 7.90 -1.28
C LYS A 20 -26.43 7.41 -1.42
N LEU A 21 -26.08 6.98 -2.63
CA LEU A 21 -24.73 6.68 -3.02
C LEU A 21 -24.11 7.93 -3.66
N SER A 22 -22.95 8.35 -3.20
CA SER A 22 -22.14 9.37 -3.83
C SER A 22 -20.85 8.77 -4.37
N SER A 23 -20.38 9.26 -5.51
CA SER A 23 -19.08 8.95 -6.12
C SER A 23 -18.17 10.17 -6.06
N GLY A 24 -16.88 9.97 -6.36
CA GLY A 24 -15.90 11.05 -6.41
C GLY A 24 -15.24 11.40 -5.08
N ALA A 25 -15.50 10.62 -4.03
CA ALA A 25 -14.72 10.65 -2.81
C ALA A 25 -13.45 9.79 -2.97
N MET A 26 -12.46 10.04 -2.12
CA MET A 26 -11.22 9.29 -2.06
C MET A 26 -11.02 8.80 -0.62
N ASP A 27 -10.39 7.64 -0.48
CA ASP A 27 -9.93 7.17 0.82
C ASP A 27 -8.58 7.80 1.22
N ASP A 28 -8.03 7.35 2.32
CA ASP A 28 -6.77 7.85 2.90
C ASP A 28 -5.54 7.64 2.00
N PHE A 29 -5.65 6.86 0.93
CA PHE A 29 -4.58 6.62 -0.03
C PHE A 29 -4.85 7.25 -1.42
N GLY A 30 -5.97 7.96 -1.57
CA GLY A 30 -6.37 8.54 -2.85
C GLY A 30 -7.08 7.56 -3.77
N ARG A 31 -7.54 6.41 -3.25
CA ARG A 31 -8.33 5.44 -4.02
C ARG A 31 -9.77 5.94 -4.14
N PRO A 32 -10.38 5.86 -5.33
CA PRO A 32 -11.79 6.20 -5.49
C PRO A 32 -12.68 5.31 -4.60
N ILE A 33 -13.62 5.95 -3.92
CA ILE A 33 -14.59 5.28 -3.07
C ILE A 33 -16.01 5.79 -3.32
N HIS A 34 -16.96 4.94 -3.01
CA HIS A 34 -18.37 5.30 -2.92
C HIS A 34 -18.78 5.43 -1.46
N ILE A 35 -19.55 6.48 -1.15
CA ILE A 35 -20.02 6.75 0.20
C ILE A 35 -21.53 6.56 0.24
N TRP A 36 -21.99 5.70 1.13
CA TRP A 36 -23.40 5.56 1.46
C TRP A 36 -23.79 6.53 2.56
N THR A 37 -24.84 7.31 2.30
CA THR A 37 -25.43 8.22 3.29
C THR A 37 -26.90 7.88 3.51
N ASN A 38 -27.37 8.03 4.76
CA ASN A 38 -28.79 8.10 5.08
C ASN A 38 -29.09 9.52 5.51
N ASP A 39 -29.90 10.23 4.72
CA ASP A 39 -30.00 11.69 4.72
C ASP A 39 -28.61 12.33 4.56
N THR A 40 -28.07 12.95 5.60
CA THR A 40 -26.73 13.60 5.59
C THR A 40 -25.68 12.79 6.34
N LYS A 41 -26.07 11.70 7.00
CA LYS A 41 -25.14 10.91 7.81
C LYS A 41 -24.49 9.81 6.98
N LYS A 42 -23.15 9.78 6.94
CA LYS A 42 -22.37 8.66 6.39
C LYS A 42 -22.69 7.40 7.20
N ILE A 43 -23.05 6.32 6.51
CA ILE A 43 -23.34 5.02 7.12
C ILE A 43 -22.38 3.93 6.64
N GLY A 44 -21.64 4.19 5.58
CA GLY A 44 -20.65 3.26 5.07
C GLY A 44 -19.97 3.80 3.83
N GLU A 45 -18.90 3.13 3.46
CA GLU A 45 -18.17 3.36 2.22
C GLU A 45 -17.62 2.04 1.68
N TYR A 46 -17.32 2.01 0.38
CA TYR A 46 -16.59 0.91 -0.24
C TYR A 46 -15.67 1.45 -1.33
N ALA A 47 -14.54 0.77 -1.54
CA ALA A 47 -13.63 1.10 -2.62
C ALA A 47 -14.28 0.77 -3.97
N GLU A 48 -14.02 1.60 -4.97
CA GLU A 48 -14.31 1.28 -6.36
C GLU A 48 -13.31 0.22 -6.83
N ASP A 49 -13.78 -0.76 -7.61
CA ASP A 49 -12.89 -1.79 -8.15
C ASP A 49 -11.88 -1.16 -9.11
N GLU A 50 -10.63 -1.55 -8.99
CA GLU A 50 -9.57 -1.10 -9.89
C GLU A 50 -9.64 -1.79 -11.25
N ASP A 51 -9.31 -1.06 -12.33
CA ASP A 51 -9.20 -1.60 -13.69
C ASP A 51 -7.88 -2.37 -13.90
N ALA A 52 -6.83 -2.04 -13.12
CA ALA A 52 -5.57 -2.76 -13.13
C ALA A 52 -4.86 -2.66 -11.77
N LYS A 53 -4.08 -3.72 -11.44
CA LYS A 53 -3.40 -3.86 -10.14
C LYS A 53 -2.05 -4.54 -10.29
N TYR A 54 -1.05 -3.99 -9.61
CA TYR A 54 0.32 -4.49 -9.63
C TYR A 54 0.95 -4.43 -8.24
N THR A 55 1.86 -5.34 -7.97
CA THR A 55 2.64 -5.41 -6.71
C THR A 55 4.15 -5.27 -6.93
N ASP A 56 4.53 -5.10 -8.19
CA ASP A 56 5.89 -4.80 -8.66
C ASP A 56 5.88 -3.51 -9.47
N SER A 57 7.06 -3.01 -9.83
CA SER A 57 7.21 -1.98 -10.87
C SER A 57 6.62 -2.46 -12.19
N VAL A 58 5.82 -1.63 -12.83
CA VAL A 58 5.13 -1.94 -14.08
C VAL A 58 5.41 -0.90 -15.14
N LYS A 59 5.58 -1.34 -16.40
CA LYS A 59 5.72 -0.44 -17.55
C LYS A 59 4.41 0.27 -17.87
N LEU A 60 4.46 1.56 -18.19
CA LEU A 60 3.26 2.29 -18.62
C LEU A 60 2.66 1.71 -19.91
N GLY A 61 3.49 1.11 -20.77
CA GLY A 61 3.00 0.37 -21.93
C GLY A 61 2.24 -0.90 -21.59
N THR A 62 2.51 -1.53 -20.45
CA THR A 62 1.72 -2.65 -19.90
C THR A 62 0.38 -2.14 -19.39
N ILE A 63 0.38 -1.05 -18.61
CA ILE A 63 -0.87 -0.41 -18.15
C ILE A 63 -1.76 -0.03 -19.35
N TYR A 64 -1.17 0.55 -20.40
CA TYR A 64 -1.89 0.86 -21.63
C TYR A 64 -2.62 -0.37 -22.21
N ALA A 65 -1.94 -1.51 -22.23
CA ALA A 65 -2.50 -2.75 -22.77
C ALA A 65 -3.57 -3.35 -21.84
N ASP A 66 -3.33 -3.36 -20.53
CA ASP A 66 -4.23 -3.93 -19.53
C ASP A 66 -5.54 -3.14 -19.41
N LEU A 67 -5.48 -1.81 -19.59
CA LEU A 67 -6.67 -0.96 -19.70
C LEU A 67 -7.41 -1.08 -21.04
N GLY A 68 -6.91 -1.89 -21.99
CA GLY A 68 -7.53 -2.08 -23.29
C GLY A 68 -7.57 -0.82 -24.16
N LEU A 69 -6.61 0.11 -23.97
CA LEU A 69 -6.59 1.37 -24.69
C LEU A 69 -6.32 1.13 -26.17
N SER A 70 -7.13 1.74 -27.03
CA SER A 70 -7.00 1.66 -28.50
C SER A 70 -6.70 3.01 -29.16
N ASN A 71 -6.69 4.07 -28.34
CA ASN A 71 -6.44 5.46 -28.75
C ASN A 71 -4.95 5.84 -28.60
N SER A 72 -4.65 7.14 -28.67
CA SER A 72 -3.31 7.69 -28.46
C SER A 72 -2.76 7.53 -27.04
N GLY A 73 -3.55 6.96 -26.11
CA GLY A 73 -3.18 6.80 -24.71
C GLY A 73 -3.75 7.90 -23.80
N ILE A 74 -3.22 7.95 -22.58
CA ILE A 74 -3.62 8.93 -21.56
C ILE A 74 -2.44 9.89 -21.35
N PRO A 75 -2.59 11.20 -21.68
CA PRO A 75 -1.57 12.19 -21.40
C PRO A 75 -1.27 12.31 -19.90
N ALA A 76 -0.04 12.62 -19.53
CA ALA A 76 0.38 12.82 -18.14
C ALA A 76 -0.51 13.79 -17.35
N GLY A 77 -0.94 14.88 -18.01
CA GLY A 77 -1.85 15.88 -17.41
C GLY A 77 -3.25 15.35 -17.07
N ASN A 78 -3.63 14.20 -17.62
CA ASN A 78 -4.90 13.53 -17.37
C ASN A 78 -4.76 12.41 -16.32
N VAL A 79 -3.59 12.26 -15.72
CA VAL A 79 -3.34 11.26 -14.66
C VAL A 79 -3.28 11.96 -13.31
N THR A 80 -4.13 11.53 -12.38
CA THR A 80 -4.00 11.86 -10.96
C THR A 80 -3.20 10.76 -10.29
N TYR A 81 -2.08 11.11 -9.64
CA TYR A 81 -1.19 10.14 -9.03
C TYR A 81 -1.01 10.39 -7.54
N TYR A 82 -1.19 9.34 -6.75
CA TYR A 82 -0.97 9.36 -5.31
C TYR A 82 0.10 8.35 -4.92
N VAL A 83 0.99 8.74 -4.01
CA VAL A 83 1.95 7.87 -3.35
C VAL A 83 1.71 7.95 -1.84
N ASP A 84 1.30 6.85 -1.23
CA ASP A 84 0.91 6.82 0.18
C ASP A 84 -0.13 7.91 0.53
N GLY A 85 -1.08 8.18 -0.36
CA GLY A 85 -2.10 9.21 -0.17
C GLY A 85 -1.64 10.64 -0.46
N GLU A 86 -0.36 10.90 -0.70
CA GLU A 86 0.14 12.20 -1.11
C GLU A 86 0.02 12.37 -2.63
N LYS A 87 -0.70 13.42 -3.06
CA LYS A 87 -0.82 13.72 -4.49
C LYS A 87 0.51 14.17 -5.05
N THR A 88 1.01 13.43 -6.04
CA THR A 88 2.31 13.63 -6.68
C THR A 88 2.13 13.94 -8.15
N THR A 89 3.04 14.72 -8.73
CA THR A 89 3.01 15.03 -10.17
C THR A 89 3.36 13.78 -10.98
N PHE A 90 2.48 13.43 -11.92
CA PHE A 90 2.74 12.40 -12.93
C PHE A 90 3.27 13.09 -14.19
N THR A 91 4.39 12.60 -14.73
CA THR A 91 5.12 13.32 -15.79
C THR A 91 5.24 12.56 -17.11
N LYS A 92 4.70 11.35 -17.17
CA LYS A 92 4.83 10.45 -18.32
C LYS A 92 3.46 10.10 -18.90
N ASP A 93 3.36 10.03 -20.21
CA ASP A 93 2.14 9.59 -20.87
C ASP A 93 2.00 8.06 -20.78
N ILE A 94 0.77 7.57 -20.58
CA ILE A 94 0.45 6.15 -20.69
C ILE A 94 0.15 5.83 -22.13
N VAL A 95 1.17 5.39 -22.85
CA VAL A 95 1.07 5.13 -24.29
C VAL A 95 1.56 3.73 -24.65
N LYS A 96 1.11 3.23 -25.79
CA LYS A 96 1.50 1.92 -26.30
C LYS A 96 3.02 1.77 -26.37
N GLY A 97 3.53 0.71 -25.75
CA GLY A 97 4.94 0.35 -25.78
C GLY A 97 5.87 1.25 -24.96
N SER A 98 5.33 2.15 -24.11
CA SER A 98 6.15 2.93 -23.18
C SER A 98 6.99 2.02 -22.28
N LEU A 99 8.27 2.34 -22.15
CA LEU A 99 9.22 1.64 -21.27
C LEU A 99 9.41 2.34 -19.91
N ASP A 100 8.75 3.48 -19.71
CA ASP A 100 8.74 4.15 -18.42
C ASP A 100 7.98 3.31 -17.39
N ASP A 101 8.44 3.36 -16.14
CA ASP A 101 7.88 2.58 -15.04
C ASP A 101 7.05 3.43 -14.07
N VAL A 102 6.10 2.78 -13.41
CA VAL A 102 5.41 3.26 -12.21
C VAL A 102 5.31 2.12 -11.21
N GLY A 103 5.05 2.44 -9.94
CA GLY A 103 5.01 1.44 -8.88
C GLY A 103 6.39 1.08 -8.33
N GLY A 104 6.48 -0.05 -7.66
CA GLY A 104 7.71 -0.55 -7.06
C GLY A 104 7.54 -1.96 -6.50
N ASN A 105 8.65 -2.68 -6.33
CA ASN A 105 8.61 -4.02 -5.74
C ASN A 105 8.02 -3.95 -4.33
N GLY A 106 6.99 -4.75 -4.05
CA GLY A 106 6.32 -4.80 -2.77
C GLY A 106 5.41 -3.61 -2.46
N ALA A 107 5.16 -2.72 -3.44
CA ALA A 107 4.17 -1.66 -3.35
C ALA A 107 2.90 -2.04 -4.12
N LEU A 108 1.73 -1.78 -3.53
CA LEU A 108 0.45 -1.95 -4.21
C LEU A 108 0.22 -0.77 -5.14
N THR A 109 0.18 -1.01 -6.45
CA THR A 109 -0.19 -0.01 -7.46
C THR A 109 -1.54 -0.38 -8.05
N GLN A 110 -2.52 0.51 -7.95
CA GLN A 110 -3.87 0.33 -8.47
C GLN A 110 -4.19 1.46 -9.45
N VAL A 111 -4.92 1.14 -10.50
CA VAL A 111 -5.25 2.07 -11.59
C VAL A 111 -6.75 2.05 -11.85
N TRP A 112 -7.37 3.21 -11.91
CA TRP A 112 -8.76 3.44 -12.33
C TRP A 112 -8.77 4.31 -13.58
N TYR A 113 -9.55 3.94 -14.57
CA TYR A 113 -9.63 4.62 -15.85
C TYR A 113 -11.05 5.07 -16.18
N ASP A 114 -11.25 6.37 -16.31
CA ASP A 114 -12.50 6.95 -16.85
C ASP A 114 -12.37 7.12 -18.36
N SER A 115 -12.94 6.18 -19.10
CA SER A 115 -12.87 6.17 -20.57
C SER A 115 -13.64 7.33 -21.20
N ALA A 116 -14.69 7.86 -20.54
CA ALA A 116 -15.48 8.96 -21.06
C ALA A 116 -14.71 10.29 -21.01
N LYS A 117 -13.80 10.44 -20.04
CA LYS A 117 -12.97 11.64 -19.87
C LYS A 117 -11.54 11.45 -20.35
N ASN A 118 -11.15 10.24 -20.66
CA ASN A 118 -9.77 9.84 -20.92
C ASN A 118 -8.82 10.27 -19.79
N THR A 119 -9.22 9.98 -18.53
CA THR A 119 -8.43 10.28 -17.34
C THR A 119 -8.16 9.01 -16.53
N ALA A 120 -7.03 8.98 -15.82
CA ALA A 120 -6.72 7.89 -14.91
C ALA A 120 -6.40 8.40 -13.50
N THR A 121 -6.74 7.60 -12.51
CA THR A 121 -6.21 7.71 -11.15
C THR A 121 -5.27 6.54 -10.90
N ILE A 122 -4.06 6.82 -10.45
CA ILE A 122 -3.08 5.81 -10.03
C ILE A 122 -2.78 6.03 -8.56
N THR A 123 -2.86 4.98 -7.76
CA THR A 123 -2.40 5.01 -6.37
C THR A 123 -1.29 4.01 -6.16
N MET A 124 -0.28 4.41 -5.42
CA MET A 124 0.81 3.54 -4.98
C MET A 124 0.86 3.55 -3.45
N ILE A 125 0.73 2.37 -2.85
CA ILE A 125 0.76 2.18 -1.39
C ILE A 125 1.97 1.33 -1.07
N ASN A 126 2.93 1.92 -0.35
CA ASN A 126 4.14 1.23 0.06
C ASN A 126 3.90 0.34 1.28
N THR A 127 4.67 -0.74 1.36
CA THR A 127 4.80 -1.56 2.56
C THR A 127 6.00 -1.08 3.36
N TYR A 128 5.77 -0.74 4.62
CA TYR A 128 6.78 -0.32 5.57
C TYR A 128 7.05 -1.41 6.59
N PHE A 129 8.23 -1.38 7.19
CA PHE A 129 8.69 -2.35 8.17
C PHE A 129 9.20 -1.62 9.41
N ALA A 130 8.84 -2.11 10.59
CA ALA A 130 9.31 -1.58 11.87
C ALA A 130 9.36 -2.67 12.93
N GLN A 131 10.06 -2.36 14.01
CA GLN A 131 10.00 -3.12 15.25
C GLN A 131 9.08 -2.42 16.25
N ILE A 132 8.36 -3.16 17.09
CA ILE A 132 7.56 -2.60 18.18
C ILE A 132 8.50 -2.17 19.31
N ALA A 133 8.58 -0.87 19.55
CA ALA A 133 9.39 -0.29 20.63
C ALA A 133 8.68 -0.33 21.99
N ALA A 134 7.35 -0.21 22.00
CA ALA A 134 6.53 -0.30 23.19
C ALA A 134 5.09 -0.66 22.84
N ALA A 135 4.41 -1.38 23.73
CA ALA A 135 3.00 -1.72 23.63
C ALA A 135 2.25 -1.27 24.90
N TYR A 136 1.15 -0.57 24.72
CA TYR A 136 0.35 0.01 25.80
C TYR A 136 -1.07 -0.53 25.74
N LYS A 137 -1.55 -1.03 26.87
CA LYS A 137 -2.93 -1.50 27.02
C LYS A 137 -3.88 -0.31 27.09
N ALA A 138 -5.13 -0.53 26.71
CA ALA A 138 -6.20 0.44 26.90
C ALA A 138 -6.32 0.86 28.35
N SER A 139 -6.65 2.13 28.58
CA SER A 139 -6.93 2.72 29.88
C SER A 139 -8.29 3.40 29.83
N THR A 140 -8.73 4.00 30.95
CA THR A 140 -10.00 4.75 31.03
C THR A 140 -10.04 5.99 30.14
N THR A 141 -8.87 6.46 29.65
CA THR A 141 -8.73 7.71 28.89
C THR A 141 -8.04 7.56 27.55
N LYS A 142 -7.52 6.37 27.22
CA LYS A 142 -6.80 6.08 25.98
C LYS A 142 -7.06 4.66 25.51
N ASP A 143 -7.25 4.49 24.22
CA ASP A 143 -7.28 3.18 23.58
C ASP A 143 -5.90 2.51 23.63
N ALA A 144 -5.87 1.20 23.41
CA ALA A 144 -4.61 0.46 23.30
C ALA A 144 -3.81 0.95 22.08
N TYR A 145 -2.51 1.02 22.20
CA TYR A 145 -1.65 1.45 21.10
C TYR A 145 -0.24 0.88 21.21
N VAL A 146 0.47 0.87 20.10
CA VAL A 146 1.89 0.51 20.03
C VAL A 146 2.72 1.69 19.52
N LEU A 147 4.00 1.72 19.92
CA LEU A 147 5.01 2.61 19.35
C LEU A 147 5.91 1.80 18.42
N LEU A 148 6.14 2.35 17.22
CA LEU A 148 7.03 1.77 16.23
C LEU A 148 8.43 2.36 16.37
N ALA A 149 9.44 1.49 16.49
CA ALA A 149 10.83 1.88 16.36
C ALA A 149 11.15 2.13 14.88
N SER A 150 12.05 3.06 14.66
CA SER A 150 12.58 3.37 13.34
C SER A 150 13.60 2.31 12.90
N THR A 151 13.14 1.11 12.58
CA THR A 151 13.99 0.05 12.04
C THR A 151 13.87 0.07 10.53
N GLY A 152 14.87 0.54 9.84
CA GLY A 152 14.96 0.48 8.37
C GLY A 152 14.19 1.53 7.59
N ASN A 153 12.96 1.81 7.88
CA ASN A 153 12.09 2.80 7.22
C ASN A 153 11.79 3.96 8.14
N THR A 154 12.74 4.84 8.26
CA THR A 154 12.73 5.90 9.23
C THR A 154 11.78 7.05 8.89
N GLY A 155 11.07 7.53 9.89
CA GLY A 155 10.40 8.83 9.88
C GLY A 155 8.94 8.81 9.49
N LEU A 156 8.33 7.64 9.35
CA LEU A 156 6.91 7.51 9.07
C LEU A 156 6.19 6.88 10.25
N GLY A 157 5.40 7.67 10.96
CA GLY A 157 4.51 7.24 12.01
C GLY A 157 5.20 6.53 13.17
N SER A 158 4.85 6.89 14.37
CA SER A 158 5.42 6.28 15.54
C SER A 158 4.38 5.59 16.41
N THR A 159 3.10 5.75 16.10
CA THR A 159 2.01 5.28 16.95
C THR A 159 0.91 4.67 16.10
N TYR A 160 0.39 3.55 16.54
CA TYR A 160 -0.78 2.91 15.95
C TYR A 160 -1.72 2.43 17.06
N GLU A 161 -2.96 2.92 17.03
CA GLU A 161 -4.04 2.48 17.92
C GLU A 161 -4.55 1.13 17.44
N THR A 162 -4.56 0.13 18.31
CA THR A 162 -4.95 -1.24 17.97
C THR A 162 -5.30 -2.04 19.23
N ASP A 163 -6.32 -2.87 19.11
CA ASP A 163 -6.67 -3.89 20.11
C ASP A 163 -5.92 -5.22 19.87
N ASP A 164 -5.17 -5.34 18.77
CA ASP A 164 -4.36 -6.51 18.50
C ASP A 164 -3.19 -6.61 19.48
N ALA A 165 -2.88 -7.84 19.89
CA ALA A 165 -1.83 -8.12 20.85
C ALA A 165 -0.46 -8.18 20.15
N TYR A 166 0.26 -7.07 20.18
CA TYR A 166 1.68 -7.00 19.80
C TYR A 166 2.57 -6.96 21.03
N ALA A 167 3.74 -7.59 20.96
CA ALA A 167 4.76 -7.53 21.99
C ALA A 167 5.88 -6.55 21.59
N VAL A 168 6.62 -6.06 22.60
CA VAL A 168 7.88 -5.35 22.38
C VAL A 168 8.83 -6.30 21.66
N ASP A 169 9.60 -5.76 20.73
CA ASP A 169 10.51 -6.46 19.82
C ASP A 169 9.88 -7.27 18.69
N ASP A 170 8.54 -7.35 18.60
CA ASP A 170 7.88 -7.88 17.40
C ASP A 170 8.23 -7.04 16.17
N TYR A 171 8.47 -7.71 15.06
CA TYR A 171 8.61 -7.07 13.76
C TYR A 171 7.28 -7.03 13.04
N VAL A 172 6.95 -5.86 12.50
CA VAL A 172 5.66 -5.61 11.85
C VAL A 172 5.81 -4.99 10.48
N LEU A 173 4.84 -5.31 9.62
CA LEU A 173 4.57 -4.60 8.37
C LEU A 173 3.43 -3.62 8.60
N TYR A 174 3.52 -2.45 7.98
CA TYR A 174 2.44 -1.47 8.05
C TYR A 174 2.31 -0.66 6.76
N THR A 175 1.13 -0.08 6.56
CA THR A 175 0.88 0.95 5.56
C THR A 175 0.73 2.30 6.25
N TYR A 176 1.12 3.36 5.57
CA TYR A 176 1.10 4.72 6.12
C TYR A 176 0.51 5.71 5.12
N SER A 177 -0.47 6.49 5.55
CA SER A 177 -1.00 7.58 4.73
C SER A 177 -0.31 8.90 5.05
N LYS A 178 0.04 9.62 4.00
CA LYS A 178 0.55 11.01 4.03
C LYS A 178 -0.53 12.02 3.65
N MET A 179 -1.77 11.56 3.41
CA MET A 179 -2.86 12.43 3.03
C MET A 179 -3.15 13.44 4.14
N THR A 180 -3.28 14.71 3.76
CA THR A 180 -3.63 15.78 4.70
C THR A 180 -4.97 15.50 5.37
N GLY A 181 -4.99 15.52 6.69
CA GLY A 181 -6.17 15.17 7.51
C GLY A 181 -6.35 13.68 7.79
N ALA A 182 -5.55 12.82 7.16
CA ALA A 182 -5.58 11.38 7.36
C ALA A 182 -4.18 10.77 7.53
N THR A 183 -3.21 11.58 7.91
CA THR A 183 -1.81 11.15 8.10
C THR A 183 -1.68 10.16 9.26
N GLY A 184 -0.97 9.06 9.03
CA GLY A 184 -0.71 8.05 10.06
C GLY A 184 -0.67 6.62 9.54
N VAL A 185 -0.37 5.69 10.44
CA VAL A 185 -0.43 4.24 10.17
C VAL A 185 -1.89 3.83 9.94
N LYS A 186 -2.14 3.07 8.88
CA LYS A 186 -3.51 2.66 8.48
C LYS A 186 -3.79 1.18 8.67
N SER A 187 -2.78 0.36 8.54
CA SER A 187 -2.87 -1.07 8.80
C SER A 187 -1.54 -1.58 9.33
N MET A 188 -1.58 -2.62 10.13
CA MET A 188 -0.39 -3.27 10.66
C MET A 188 -0.63 -4.77 10.82
N LYS A 189 0.40 -5.58 10.60
CA LYS A 189 0.42 -7.00 10.95
C LYS A 189 1.84 -7.45 11.29
N LEU A 190 1.96 -8.58 11.98
CA LEU A 190 3.25 -9.22 12.21
C LEU A 190 3.93 -9.54 10.87
N ALA A 191 5.22 -9.28 10.81
CA ALA A 191 6.03 -9.64 9.64
C ALA A 191 6.33 -11.14 9.66
N GLU A 192 6.12 -11.79 8.53
CA GLU A 192 6.56 -13.17 8.32
C GLU A 192 8.04 -13.19 7.98
N LYS A 193 8.76 -14.23 8.46
CA LYS A 193 10.16 -14.41 8.13
C LYS A 193 10.45 -15.81 7.60
N VAL A 194 11.45 -15.90 6.76
CA VAL A 194 12.05 -17.15 6.31
C VAL A 194 13.51 -17.19 6.73
N THR A 195 13.92 -18.32 7.28
CA THR A 195 15.30 -18.54 7.72
C THR A 195 16.02 -19.40 6.70
N GLY A 196 17.21 -18.99 6.28
CA GLY A 196 17.98 -19.77 5.31
C GLY A 196 19.40 -19.27 5.15
N THR A 197 20.25 -20.08 4.48
CA THR A 197 21.62 -19.66 4.17
C THR A 197 21.61 -18.60 3.08
N LEU A 198 22.24 -17.46 3.34
CA LEU A 198 22.42 -16.38 2.37
C LEU A 198 23.45 -16.80 1.32
N THR A 199 23.03 -16.98 0.08
CA THR A 199 23.88 -17.45 -1.03
C THR A 199 24.05 -16.42 -2.14
N GLY A 200 23.28 -15.33 -2.12
CA GLY A 200 23.36 -14.27 -3.12
C GLY A 200 22.76 -12.96 -2.63
N TYR A 201 23.36 -11.87 -3.08
CA TYR A 201 22.86 -10.52 -2.82
C TYR A 201 23.22 -9.59 -3.98
N VAL A 202 22.23 -8.86 -4.46
CA VAL A 202 22.42 -7.78 -5.42
C VAL A 202 21.77 -6.53 -4.83
N GLU A 203 22.60 -5.54 -4.51
CA GLU A 203 22.17 -4.31 -3.85
C GLU A 203 20.99 -3.67 -4.54
N GLY A 204 19.97 -3.31 -3.76
CA GLY A 204 18.73 -2.69 -4.22
C GLY A 204 17.86 -3.56 -5.14
N LYS A 205 18.23 -4.83 -5.37
CA LYS A 205 17.50 -5.71 -6.32
C LYS A 205 16.99 -6.98 -5.68
N SER A 206 17.87 -7.81 -5.11
CA SER A 206 17.48 -9.13 -4.62
C SER A 206 18.41 -9.68 -3.57
N VAL A 207 17.86 -10.59 -2.76
CA VAL A 207 18.56 -11.44 -1.83
C VAL A 207 18.20 -12.90 -2.13
N VAL A 208 19.17 -13.82 -2.01
CA VAL A 208 18.96 -15.27 -2.17
C VAL A 208 19.24 -15.94 -0.84
N ALA A 209 18.21 -16.48 -0.22
CA ALA A 209 18.30 -17.20 1.04
C ALA A 209 17.53 -18.52 0.97
N GLY A 210 18.14 -19.60 1.50
CA GLY A 210 17.52 -20.93 1.47
C GLY A 210 17.19 -21.43 0.05
N GLY A 211 17.93 -20.99 -0.97
CA GLY A 211 17.70 -21.35 -2.38
C GLY A 211 16.59 -20.54 -3.09
N THR A 212 15.92 -19.63 -2.38
CA THR A 212 14.87 -18.77 -2.96
C THR A 212 15.40 -17.36 -3.17
N THR A 213 15.04 -16.75 -4.30
CA THR A 213 15.36 -15.36 -4.62
C THR A 213 14.18 -14.46 -4.24
N TYR A 214 14.42 -13.48 -3.38
CA TYR A 214 13.46 -12.46 -2.99
C TYR A 214 13.87 -11.12 -3.60
N LYS A 215 12.95 -10.44 -4.26
CA LYS A 215 13.17 -9.05 -4.69
C LYS A 215 13.20 -8.15 -3.46
N ILE A 216 14.04 -7.13 -3.47
CA ILE A 216 14.10 -6.16 -2.39
C ILE A 216 12.93 -5.16 -2.54
N ASN A 217 12.22 -4.91 -1.46
CA ASN A 217 11.16 -3.92 -1.39
C ASN A 217 11.66 -2.54 -1.83
N ALA A 218 10.88 -1.81 -2.63
CA ALA A 218 11.27 -0.52 -3.18
C ALA A 218 11.60 0.52 -2.10
N VAL A 219 10.89 0.51 -0.96
CA VAL A 219 11.16 1.40 0.16
C VAL A 219 12.42 0.98 0.92
N ALA A 220 12.66 -0.31 1.08
CA ALA A 220 13.85 -0.84 1.72
C ALA A 220 15.10 -0.58 0.88
N ALA A 221 14.99 -0.64 -0.45
CA ALA A 221 16.10 -0.38 -1.37
C ALA A 221 16.63 1.07 -1.29
N SER A 222 15.77 2.03 -0.95
CA SER A 222 16.13 3.44 -0.79
C SER A 222 16.82 3.77 0.54
N LYS A 223 16.84 2.83 1.49
CA LYS A 223 17.40 2.96 2.84
C LYS A 223 18.35 1.81 3.10
N ALA A 224 19.58 2.07 3.39
CA ALA A 224 20.71 1.14 3.52
C ALA A 224 20.57 -0.03 4.52
N THR A 225 19.38 -0.36 4.95
CA THR A 225 19.11 -1.34 6.02
C THR A 225 19.27 -2.77 5.58
N ILE A 226 19.04 -3.08 4.31
CA ILE A 226 19.29 -4.44 3.80
C ILE A 226 20.76 -4.63 3.39
N GLY A 227 21.54 -3.57 3.31
CA GLY A 227 22.66 -3.69 2.39
C GLY A 227 24.07 -3.81 2.92
N SER A 228 24.49 -3.08 3.91
CA SER A 228 25.94 -2.97 4.21
C SER A 228 26.53 -4.16 4.95
N SER A 229 25.72 -4.92 5.68
CA SER A 229 26.17 -6.10 6.42
C SER A 229 26.06 -7.42 5.65
N LEU A 230 25.23 -7.48 4.60
CA LEU A 230 24.95 -8.73 3.89
C LEU A 230 26.15 -9.32 3.16
N THR A 231 27.09 -8.49 2.69
CA THR A 231 28.30 -8.98 2.07
C THR A 231 29.14 -9.82 3.04
N ASN A 232 29.14 -9.46 4.33
CA ASN A 232 29.83 -10.18 5.37
C ASN A 232 29.07 -11.40 5.89
N ALA A 233 27.77 -11.46 5.64
CA ALA A 233 26.87 -12.55 6.01
C ALA A 233 26.74 -13.64 4.95
N MET A 234 27.48 -13.56 3.85
CA MET A 234 27.47 -14.60 2.80
C MET A 234 27.86 -15.96 3.38
N ASN A 235 27.06 -16.97 3.03
CA ASN A 235 27.14 -18.35 3.50
C ASN A 235 26.85 -18.55 4.99
N THR A 236 26.25 -17.56 5.66
CA THR A 236 25.69 -17.70 7.01
C THR A 236 24.16 -17.86 6.95
N THR A 237 23.59 -18.28 8.06
CA THR A 237 22.13 -18.32 8.22
C THR A 237 21.62 -16.93 8.53
N VAL A 238 20.59 -16.50 7.81
CA VAL A 238 19.94 -15.21 7.98
C VAL A 238 18.42 -15.38 8.09
N ASP A 239 17.75 -14.42 8.70
CA ASP A 239 16.31 -14.28 8.68
C ASP A 239 15.92 -13.20 7.67
N VAL A 240 15.14 -13.57 6.65
CA VAL A 240 14.58 -12.63 5.67
C VAL A 240 13.13 -12.34 6.03
N TYR A 241 12.83 -11.10 6.36
CA TYR A 241 11.47 -10.63 6.62
C TYR A 241 10.79 -10.23 5.33
N LEU A 242 9.57 -10.75 5.12
CA LEU A 242 8.83 -10.61 3.88
C LEU A 242 7.77 -9.51 4.00
N GLY A 243 7.65 -8.70 2.97
CA GLY A 243 6.59 -7.71 2.76
C GLY A 243 5.23 -8.35 2.46
N PHE A 244 4.20 -7.53 2.28
CA PHE A 244 2.84 -8.01 1.99
C PHE A 244 2.75 -8.86 0.72
N TYR A 245 3.70 -8.72 -0.18
CA TYR A 245 3.70 -9.39 -1.50
C TYR A 245 4.88 -10.34 -1.69
N GLY A 246 5.56 -10.72 -0.59
CA GLY A 246 6.65 -11.70 -0.61
C GLY A 246 8.02 -11.11 -1.01
N ASP A 247 8.14 -9.81 -1.09
CA ASP A 247 9.38 -9.06 -1.26
C ASP A 247 10.17 -9.01 0.07
N ALA A 248 11.50 -8.89 0.00
CA ALA A 248 12.33 -8.74 1.19
C ALA A 248 12.30 -7.29 1.68
N VAL A 249 11.80 -7.06 2.89
CA VAL A 249 11.77 -5.74 3.54
C VAL A 249 12.91 -5.53 4.52
N TYR A 250 13.45 -6.61 5.09
CA TYR A 250 14.57 -6.59 6.03
C TYR A 250 15.28 -7.94 6.06
N VAL A 251 16.58 -7.94 6.31
CA VAL A 251 17.38 -9.15 6.50
C VAL A 251 18.19 -8.99 7.78
N ASP A 252 17.94 -9.89 8.71
CA ASP A 252 18.69 -10.02 9.95
C ASP A 252 19.80 -11.06 9.77
N ALA A 253 21.09 -10.62 9.91
CA ALA A 253 22.28 -11.39 9.57
C ALA A 253 23.26 -11.50 10.74
#